data_c1122f63ce3a30358c2a584a8dd7bd0f
#
_entry.id   c1122f63ce3a30358c2a584a8dd7bd0f
#
_cell.length_a   1.000
_cell.length_b   1.000
_cell.length_c   1.000
_cell.angle_alpha   90.00
_cell.angle_beta   90.00
_cell.angle_gamma   90.00
#
_symmetry.space_group_name_H-M   'P 1'
#
loop_
_entity.id
_entity.type
_entity.pdbx_description
1 polymer ?
#
loop_
_entity_poly.entity_id
_entity_poly.type
_entity_poly.pdbx_seq_one_letter_code
_entity_poly.pdbx_strand_id
1 'polypeptide(L)'
;MMDSEATSARESLLTSLRDYKTIYNEERAFIPRFIELLEHPDAYQRTHLPGHITGSAWIINDDGSKVLLVKHAALHKWLQPGGHADGDENVFRVALREANEETGLTHLTQVGSSFFDIDIHSIPARKDLSFPQHDHYDVRFLFQADEKAELKISDESTDLRWIPLSDLQEFNDEKSILRLRSKLA
;
A
#
# COMPACT_ATOMS: atom_id res chain seq x y z
N MET A 1 25.14 -29.34 -10.40
CA MET A 1 24.61 -28.37 -9.43
C MET A 1 23.72 -27.44 -10.24
N MET A 2 22.39 -27.53 -10.05
CA MET A 2 21.45 -26.62 -10.71
C MET A 2 21.49 -25.34 -9.87
N ASP A 3 22.01 -24.25 -10.44
CA ASP A 3 21.86 -22.92 -9.87
C ASP A 3 20.36 -22.64 -9.83
N SER A 4 19.81 -22.52 -8.62
CA SER A 4 18.45 -22.01 -8.46
C SER A 4 18.54 -20.52 -8.82
N GLU A 5 18.13 -20.15 -10.04
CA GLU A 5 17.93 -18.76 -10.38
C GLU A 5 17.01 -18.14 -9.33
N ALA A 6 17.48 -17.10 -8.66
CA ALA A 6 16.67 -16.39 -7.67
C ALA A 6 15.48 -15.79 -8.41
N THR A 7 14.27 -16.20 -8.04
CA THR A 7 13.02 -15.66 -8.61
C THR A 7 13.02 -14.15 -8.50
N SER A 8 12.74 -13.43 -9.59
CA SER A 8 12.69 -11.96 -9.58
C SER A 8 11.56 -11.45 -8.66
N ALA A 9 11.68 -10.22 -8.16
CA ALA A 9 10.64 -9.63 -7.31
C ALA A 9 9.29 -9.53 -8.06
N ARG A 10 9.32 -9.21 -9.35
CA ARG A 10 8.15 -9.21 -10.25
C ARG A 10 7.49 -10.60 -10.34
N GLU A 11 8.27 -11.65 -10.57
CA GLU A 11 7.75 -13.02 -10.64
C GLU A 11 7.18 -13.48 -9.30
N SER A 12 7.81 -13.09 -8.19
CA SER A 12 7.28 -13.35 -6.85
C SER A 12 5.92 -12.70 -6.63
N LEU A 13 5.75 -11.43 -7.05
CA LEU A 13 4.45 -10.75 -6.97
C LEU A 13 3.41 -11.42 -7.87
N LEU A 14 3.77 -11.76 -9.11
CA LEU A 14 2.88 -12.48 -10.04
C LEU A 14 2.41 -13.81 -9.47
N THR A 15 3.31 -14.58 -8.87
CA THR A 15 2.97 -15.86 -8.21
C THR A 15 2.01 -15.63 -7.05
N SER A 16 2.33 -14.64 -6.18
CA SER A 16 1.47 -14.30 -5.05
C SER A 16 0.07 -13.86 -5.49
N LEU A 17 -0.05 -13.10 -6.59
CA LEU A 17 -1.34 -12.67 -7.13
C LEU A 17 -2.16 -13.85 -7.67
N ARG A 18 -1.52 -14.79 -8.37
CA ARG A 18 -2.20 -16.00 -8.89
C ARG A 18 -2.69 -16.92 -7.77
N ASP A 19 -1.95 -16.99 -6.67
CA ASP A 19 -2.28 -17.82 -5.52
C ASP A 19 -3.20 -17.13 -4.51
N TYR A 20 -3.41 -15.82 -4.67
CA TYR A 20 -4.17 -15.00 -3.72
C TYR A 20 -5.63 -15.45 -3.64
N LYS A 21 -6.06 -15.75 -2.42
CA LYS A 21 -7.43 -16.14 -2.11
C LYS A 21 -8.11 -15.05 -1.31
N THR A 22 -9.22 -14.54 -1.82
CA THR A 22 -10.00 -13.51 -1.17
C THR A 22 -11.50 -13.78 -1.29
N ILE A 23 -12.25 -13.35 -0.27
CA ILE A 23 -13.71 -13.36 -0.27
C ILE A 23 -14.30 -12.08 -0.90
N TYR A 24 -13.47 -11.05 -1.08
CA TYR A 24 -13.89 -9.74 -1.59
C TYR A 24 -13.94 -9.74 -3.10
N ASN A 25 -15.12 -9.41 -3.65
CA ASN A 25 -15.34 -9.39 -5.10
C ASN A 25 -14.47 -8.37 -5.83
N GLU A 26 -14.22 -7.22 -5.21
CA GLU A 26 -13.38 -6.17 -5.75
C GLU A 26 -11.95 -6.68 -5.97
N GLU A 27 -11.35 -7.32 -4.97
CA GLU A 27 -10.01 -7.86 -5.10
C GLU A 27 -9.94 -8.96 -6.16
N ARG A 28 -10.96 -9.83 -6.24
CA ARG A 28 -11.04 -10.82 -7.30
C ARG A 28 -11.05 -10.21 -8.70
N ALA A 29 -11.71 -9.05 -8.85
CA ALA A 29 -11.72 -8.31 -10.10
C ALA A 29 -10.40 -7.59 -10.39
N PHE A 30 -9.64 -7.22 -9.35
CA PHE A 30 -8.35 -6.56 -9.49
C PHE A 30 -7.23 -7.50 -9.92
N ILE A 31 -7.23 -8.74 -9.46
CA ILE A 31 -6.16 -9.72 -9.75
C ILE A 31 -5.79 -9.77 -11.24
N PRO A 32 -6.71 -10.02 -12.19
CA PRO A 32 -6.35 -10.08 -13.61
C PRO A 32 -5.79 -8.76 -14.14
N ARG A 33 -6.27 -7.62 -13.65
CA ARG A 33 -5.77 -6.29 -14.04
C ARG A 33 -4.34 -6.06 -13.56
N PHE A 34 -4.00 -6.49 -12.33
CA PHE A 34 -2.62 -6.46 -11.84
C PHE A 34 -1.70 -7.33 -12.68
N ILE A 35 -2.13 -8.55 -13.02
CA ILE A 35 -1.35 -9.49 -13.85
C ILE A 35 -1.09 -8.86 -15.23
N GLU A 36 -2.11 -8.30 -15.88
CA GLU A 36 -2.00 -7.61 -17.17
C GLU A 36 -1.02 -6.42 -17.09
N LEU A 37 -1.15 -5.57 -16.07
CA LEU A 37 -0.23 -4.44 -15.87
C LEU A 37 1.22 -4.92 -15.74
N LEU A 38 1.46 -5.99 -14.98
CA LEU A 38 2.80 -6.52 -14.70
C LEU A 38 3.48 -7.16 -15.94
N GLU A 39 2.76 -7.39 -17.03
CA GLU A 39 3.36 -7.77 -18.31
C GLU A 39 4.13 -6.60 -18.96
N HIS A 40 3.82 -5.36 -18.59
CA HIS A 40 4.51 -4.18 -19.12
C HIS A 40 5.83 -3.93 -18.38
N PRO A 41 6.96 -3.69 -19.09
CA PRO A 41 8.26 -3.46 -18.45
C PRO A 41 8.26 -2.26 -17.49
N ASP A 42 7.52 -1.20 -17.83
CA ASP A 42 7.45 0.04 -17.06
C ASP A 42 6.34 0.07 -16.00
N ALA A 43 5.71 -1.06 -15.68
CA ALA A 43 4.61 -1.16 -14.72
C ALA A 43 4.91 -0.50 -13.34
N TYR A 44 6.17 -0.45 -12.96
CA TYR A 44 6.63 0.14 -11.69
C TYR A 44 7.06 1.61 -11.80
N GLN A 45 7.03 2.19 -13.01
CA GLN A 45 7.37 3.60 -13.22
C GLN A 45 6.14 4.48 -13.04
N ARG A 46 6.23 5.53 -12.20
CA ARG A 46 5.11 6.49 -12.00
C ARG A 46 4.67 7.19 -13.29
N THR A 47 5.49 7.19 -14.31
CA THR A 47 5.19 7.77 -15.62
C THR A 47 4.42 6.83 -16.54
N HIS A 48 4.29 5.54 -16.19
CA HIS A 48 3.53 4.59 -16.98
C HIS A 48 2.03 4.85 -16.88
N LEU A 49 1.38 4.92 -18.03
CA LEU A 49 -0.06 5.15 -18.17
C LEU A 49 -0.72 3.94 -18.86
N PRO A 50 -1.96 3.62 -18.53
CA PRO A 50 -2.91 4.38 -17.71
C PRO A 50 -2.80 4.13 -16.19
N GLY A 51 -1.79 3.40 -15.72
CA GLY A 51 -1.59 3.15 -14.30
C GLY A 51 -0.27 2.47 -14.00
N HIS A 52 0.12 2.45 -12.72
CA HIS A 52 1.38 1.89 -12.27
C HIS A 52 1.28 1.34 -10.84
N ILE A 53 2.27 0.52 -10.47
CA ILE A 53 2.35 -0.13 -9.15
C ILE A 53 2.72 0.90 -8.08
N THR A 54 2.02 0.80 -6.94
CA THR A 54 2.34 1.48 -5.68
C THR A 54 2.42 0.46 -4.54
N GLY A 55 3.06 0.84 -3.45
CA GLY A 55 3.17 0.01 -2.26
C GLY A 55 2.77 0.78 -1.01
N SER A 56 1.91 0.19 -0.18
CA SER A 56 1.38 0.82 1.03
C SER A 56 1.51 -0.07 2.26
N ALA A 57 1.56 0.56 3.43
CA ALA A 57 1.69 -0.09 4.71
C ALA A 57 0.44 0.12 5.56
N TRP A 58 -0.28 -0.96 5.89
CA TRP A 58 -1.29 -0.96 6.93
C TRP A 58 -0.60 -1.29 8.25
N ILE A 59 -0.42 -0.28 9.11
CA ILE A 59 0.38 -0.40 10.33
C ILE A 59 -0.56 -0.46 11.54
N ILE A 60 -0.56 -1.58 12.25
CA ILE A 60 -1.33 -1.76 13.49
C ILE A 60 -0.40 -1.69 14.70
N ASN A 61 -0.95 -1.34 15.86
CA ASN A 61 -0.24 -1.41 17.13
C ASN A 61 -0.13 -2.86 17.64
N ASP A 62 0.58 -3.07 18.76
CA ASP A 62 0.90 -4.40 19.28
C ASP A 62 -0.31 -5.28 19.59
N ASP A 63 -1.42 -4.70 20.04
CA ASP A 63 -2.65 -5.45 20.34
C ASP A 63 -3.65 -5.49 19.18
N GLY A 64 -3.33 -4.87 18.06
CA GLY A 64 -4.17 -4.81 16.86
C GLY A 64 -5.43 -3.98 17.01
N SER A 65 -5.53 -3.13 18.03
CA SER A 65 -6.72 -2.30 18.29
C SER A 65 -6.74 -0.98 17.55
N LYS A 66 -5.57 -0.51 17.09
CA LYS A 66 -5.38 0.78 16.42
C LYS A 66 -4.64 0.61 15.11
N VAL A 67 -4.86 1.55 14.19
CA VAL A 67 -4.11 1.71 12.94
C VAL A 67 -3.45 3.08 12.91
N LEU A 68 -2.24 3.16 12.37
CA LEU A 68 -1.54 4.42 12.13
C LEU A 68 -1.93 4.96 10.76
N LEU A 69 -2.49 6.17 10.74
CA LEU A 69 -2.82 6.89 9.51
C LEU A 69 -2.13 8.23 9.45
N VAL A 70 -1.81 8.65 8.23
CA VAL A 70 -1.29 9.98 7.89
C VAL A 70 -2.41 10.85 7.34
N LYS A 71 -2.43 12.13 7.68
CA LYS A 71 -3.33 13.12 7.06
C LYS A 71 -2.60 13.78 5.90
N HIS A 72 -2.85 13.29 4.70
CA HIS A 72 -2.19 13.72 3.47
C HIS A 72 -2.45 15.23 3.20
N ALA A 73 -1.40 16.01 3.04
CA ALA A 73 -1.49 17.48 2.94
C ALA A 73 -2.33 17.96 1.74
N ALA A 74 -2.13 17.35 0.56
CA ALA A 74 -2.83 17.77 -0.66
C ALA A 74 -4.26 17.20 -0.77
N LEU A 75 -4.52 15.97 -0.28
CA LEU A 75 -5.82 15.32 -0.37
C LEU A 75 -6.74 15.64 0.80
N HIS A 76 -6.19 16.13 1.91
CA HIS A 76 -6.89 16.39 3.18
C HIS A 76 -7.63 15.16 3.73
N LYS A 77 -7.17 13.96 3.36
CA LYS A 77 -7.70 12.66 3.78
C LYS A 77 -6.75 11.96 4.72
N TRP A 78 -7.31 11.12 5.60
CA TRP A 78 -6.55 10.18 6.40
C TRP A 78 -6.35 8.90 5.60
N LEU A 79 -5.10 8.53 5.34
CA LEU A 79 -4.71 7.39 4.51
C LEU A 79 -3.63 6.57 5.22
N GLN A 80 -3.47 5.32 4.80
CA GLN A 80 -2.28 4.55 5.16
C GLN A 80 -1.03 5.17 4.49
N PRO A 81 0.15 5.06 5.11
CA PRO A 81 1.42 5.41 4.46
C PRO A 81 1.63 4.60 3.19
N GLY A 82 2.15 5.23 2.14
CA GLY A 82 2.41 4.53 0.89
C GLY A 82 2.73 5.47 -0.27
N GLY A 83 3.36 4.91 -1.31
CA GLY A 83 3.78 5.72 -2.45
C GLY A 83 4.22 4.91 -3.66
N HIS A 84 4.90 5.60 -4.57
CA HIS A 84 5.27 5.06 -5.86
C HIS A 84 6.46 4.10 -5.77
N ALA A 85 6.42 3.09 -6.64
CA ALA A 85 7.50 2.12 -6.74
C ALA A 85 8.75 2.71 -7.41
N ASP A 86 8.59 3.64 -8.36
CA ASP A 86 9.66 4.35 -9.07
C ASP A 86 10.73 3.42 -9.66
N GLY A 87 10.27 2.30 -10.22
CA GLY A 87 11.12 1.28 -10.83
C GLY A 87 11.59 0.19 -9.86
N ASP A 88 11.30 0.30 -8.56
CA ASP A 88 11.59 -0.77 -7.61
C ASP A 88 10.54 -1.88 -7.71
N GLU A 89 10.90 -3.04 -8.24
CA GLU A 89 10.01 -4.19 -8.38
C GLU A 89 9.72 -4.89 -7.04
N ASN A 90 10.49 -4.60 -5.98
CA ASN A 90 10.23 -5.14 -4.64
C ASN A 90 9.22 -4.25 -3.89
N VAL A 91 7.93 -4.48 -4.12
CA VAL A 91 6.84 -3.66 -3.58
C VAL A 91 6.77 -3.73 -2.05
N PHE A 92 7.22 -4.82 -1.42
CA PHE A 92 7.37 -4.88 0.03
C PHE A 92 8.38 -3.83 0.54
N ARG A 93 9.52 -3.72 -0.16
CA ARG A 93 10.54 -2.72 0.16
C ARG A 93 10.01 -1.30 -0.05
N VAL A 94 9.21 -1.09 -1.10
CA VAL A 94 8.51 0.20 -1.33
C VAL A 94 7.61 0.54 -0.14
N ALA A 95 6.70 -0.35 0.25
CA ALA A 95 5.80 -0.12 1.37
C ALA A 95 6.54 0.16 2.68
N LEU A 96 7.63 -0.57 2.95
CA LEU A 96 8.46 -0.38 4.14
C LEU A 96 9.19 0.98 4.11
N ARG A 97 9.73 1.37 2.95
CA ARG A 97 10.39 2.67 2.76
C ARG A 97 9.42 3.81 3.01
N GLU A 98 8.26 3.78 2.35
CA GLU A 98 7.22 4.81 2.50
C GLU A 98 6.72 4.89 3.96
N ALA A 99 6.50 3.76 4.62
CA ALA A 99 6.13 3.74 6.03
C ALA A 99 7.18 4.45 6.90
N ASN A 100 8.47 4.16 6.69
CA ASN A 100 9.56 4.81 7.44
C ASN A 100 9.64 6.31 7.15
N GLU A 101 9.53 6.72 5.89
CA GLU A 101 9.63 8.11 5.45
C GLU A 101 8.46 8.95 5.97
N GLU A 102 7.22 8.42 5.91
CA GLU A 102 6.03 9.16 6.30
C GLU A 102 5.73 9.15 7.80
N THR A 103 6.25 8.16 8.55
CA THR A 103 5.91 8.01 9.98
C THR A 103 7.09 8.16 10.92
N GLY A 104 8.33 8.05 10.41
CA GLY A 104 9.54 8.01 11.22
C GLY A 104 9.77 6.69 11.96
N LEU A 105 8.86 5.71 11.83
CA LEU A 105 9.03 4.39 12.46
C LEU A 105 10.16 3.62 11.78
N THR A 106 11.12 3.15 12.55
CA THR A 106 12.29 2.37 12.07
C THR A 106 12.16 0.88 12.34
N HIS A 107 11.26 0.49 13.25
CA HIS A 107 11.01 -0.90 13.63
C HIS A 107 9.57 -1.27 13.29
N LEU A 108 9.42 -1.89 12.10
CA LEU A 108 8.16 -2.40 11.59
C LEU A 108 8.30 -3.91 11.40
N THR A 109 7.41 -4.67 12.01
CA THR A 109 7.37 -6.13 11.87
C THR A 109 6.27 -6.50 10.88
N GLN A 110 6.63 -7.18 9.79
CA GLN A 110 5.61 -7.69 8.86
C GLN A 110 4.75 -8.75 9.54
N VAL A 111 3.44 -8.64 9.37
CA VAL A 111 2.47 -9.66 9.78
C VAL A 111 2.05 -10.48 8.57
N GLY A 112 2.30 -11.78 8.62
CA GLY A 112 2.11 -12.67 7.47
C GLY A 112 3.35 -12.75 6.58
N SER A 113 3.25 -13.53 5.49
CA SER A 113 4.37 -13.83 4.58
C SER A 113 4.20 -13.26 3.17
N SER A 114 3.09 -12.57 2.89
CA SER A 114 2.76 -11.99 1.60
C SER A 114 2.10 -10.62 1.78
N PHE A 115 1.61 -10.03 0.68
CA PHE A 115 0.78 -8.83 0.80
C PHE A 115 -0.54 -9.17 1.53
N PHE A 116 -1.11 -8.16 2.15
CA PHE A 116 -2.34 -8.24 2.95
C PHE A 116 -3.60 -7.94 2.13
N ASP A 117 -3.47 -7.01 1.18
CA ASP A 117 -4.59 -6.49 0.40
C ASP A 117 -4.08 -5.93 -0.94
N ILE A 118 -4.96 -5.86 -1.93
CA ILE A 118 -4.72 -5.16 -3.19
C ILE A 118 -5.87 -4.21 -3.50
N ASP A 119 -5.55 -3.06 -4.09
CA ASP A 119 -6.54 -2.08 -4.50
C ASP A 119 -6.19 -1.44 -5.83
N ILE A 120 -7.20 -1.01 -6.58
CA ILE A 120 -7.01 -0.18 -7.77
C ILE A 120 -7.90 1.04 -7.61
N HIS A 121 -7.29 2.21 -7.52
CA HIS A 121 -8.00 3.46 -7.38
C HIS A 121 -7.46 4.53 -8.33
N SER A 122 -8.37 5.38 -8.80
CA SER A 122 -8.03 6.41 -9.78
C SER A 122 -7.53 7.67 -9.10
N ILE A 123 -6.42 8.18 -9.59
CA ILE A 123 -5.84 9.47 -9.20
C ILE A 123 -6.29 10.52 -10.22
N PRO A 124 -6.94 11.61 -9.78
CA PRO A 124 -7.35 12.67 -10.67
C PRO A 124 -6.19 13.34 -11.41
N ALA A 125 -6.47 13.86 -12.61
CA ALA A 125 -5.48 14.61 -13.35
C ALA A 125 -5.00 15.84 -12.57
N ARG A 126 -3.70 16.05 -12.54
CA ARG A 126 -3.04 17.23 -11.97
C ARG A 126 -2.63 18.20 -13.06
N LYS A 127 -3.50 19.17 -13.33
CA LYS A 127 -3.29 20.17 -14.40
C LYS A 127 -2.05 21.04 -14.15
N ASP A 128 -1.74 21.33 -12.88
CA ASP A 128 -0.56 22.09 -12.43
C ASP A 128 0.75 21.39 -12.79
N LEU A 129 0.75 20.04 -12.86
CA LEU A 129 1.92 19.23 -13.21
C LEU A 129 1.84 18.63 -14.62
N SER A 130 0.82 18.96 -15.40
CA SER A 130 0.54 18.34 -16.70
C SER A 130 0.50 16.81 -16.64
N PHE A 131 0.02 16.27 -15.51
CA PHE A 131 -0.05 14.83 -15.29
C PHE A 131 -1.50 14.36 -15.44
N PRO A 132 -1.78 13.41 -16.38
CA PRO A 132 -3.14 12.97 -16.66
C PRO A 132 -3.71 12.11 -15.52
N GLN A 133 -5.03 11.91 -15.55
CA GLN A 133 -5.68 10.91 -14.71
C GLN A 133 -5.07 9.53 -14.98
N HIS A 134 -4.83 8.77 -13.94
CA HIS A 134 -4.24 7.43 -14.00
C HIS A 134 -4.69 6.59 -12.81
N ASP A 135 -4.41 5.28 -12.86
CA ASP A 135 -4.75 4.36 -11.78
C ASP A 135 -3.50 3.99 -10.98
N HIS A 136 -3.60 4.02 -9.65
CA HIS A 136 -2.66 3.33 -8.77
C HIS A 136 -3.10 1.89 -8.57
N TYR A 137 -2.17 0.99 -8.77
CA TYR A 137 -2.30 -0.44 -8.47
C TYR A 137 -1.54 -0.69 -7.18
N ASP A 138 -2.26 -0.58 -6.08
CA ASP A 138 -1.69 -0.51 -4.73
C ASP A 138 -1.60 -1.91 -4.10
N VAL A 139 -0.39 -2.33 -3.78
CA VAL A 139 -0.11 -3.57 -3.05
C VAL A 139 0.14 -3.21 -1.58
N ARG A 140 -0.71 -3.70 -0.69
CA ARG A 140 -0.74 -3.31 0.71
C ARG A 140 -0.19 -4.41 1.61
N PHE A 141 0.73 -4.05 2.49
CA PHE A 141 1.33 -4.97 3.45
C PHE A 141 0.89 -4.63 4.87
N LEU A 142 0.69 -5.67 5.69
CA LEU A 142 0.36 -5.51 7.09
C LEU A 142 1.64 -5.48 7.92
N PHE A 143 1.79 -4.43 8.72
CA PHE A 143 2.88 -4.27 9.67
C PHE A 143 2.34 -4.07 11.08
N GLN A 144 3.17 -4.40 12.04
CA GLN A 144 2.96 -4.13 13.45
C GLN A 144 4.08 -3.23 13.98
N ALA A 145 3.74 -2.28 14.84
CA ALA A 145 4.69 -1.37 15.47
C ALA A 145 4.28 -1.00 16.89
N ASP A 146 5.26 -0.66 17.73
CA ASP A 146 5.02 -0.12 19.07
C ASP A 146 4.37 1.28 18.96
N GLU A 147 3.15 1.42 19.49
CA GLU A 147 2.44 2.70 19.48
C GLU A 147 3.11 3.80 20.29
N LYS A 148 4.07 3.45 21.17
CA LYS A 148 4.84 4.38 21.97
C LYS A 148 6.09 4.88 21.26
N ALA A 149 6.44 4.30 20.11
CA ALA A 149 7.56 4.76 19.32
C ALA A 149 7.36 6.22 18.88
N GLU A 150 8.45 6.95 18.81
CA GLU A 150 8.41 8.36 18.36
C GLU A 150 7.98 8.43 16.90
N LEU A 151 6.94 9.20 16.64
CA LEU A 151 6.44 9.47 15.29
C LEU A 151 7.01 10.78 14.76
N LYS A 152 7.30 10.81 13.45
CA LYS A 152 7.77 12.02 12.75
C LYS A 152 6.90 12.25 11.53
N ILE A 153 6.25 13.41 11.50
CA ILE A 153 5.43 13.84 10.35
C ILE A 153 6.38 14.25 9.21
N SER A 154 6.13 13.72 8.02
CA SER A 154 6.81 14.12 6.79
C SER A 154 6.24 15.43 6.22
N ASP A 155 6.94 16.03 5.26
CA ASP A 155 6.47 17.24 4.57
C ASP A 155 5.22 17.00 3.71
N GLU A 156 4.89 15.74 3.42
CA GLU A 156 3.72 15.34 2.64
C GLU A 156 2.45 15.22 3.49
N SER A 157 2.57 15.30 4.83
CA SER A 157 1.48 15.10 5.78
C SER A 157 1.31 16.28 6.72
N THR A 158 0.07 16.55 7.14
CA THR A 158 -0.26 17.60 8.12
C THR A 158 -0.52 17.05 9.51
N ASP A 159 -0.74 15.75 9.64
CA ASP A 159 -0.99 15.07 10.92
C ASP A 159 -0.68 13.58 10.79
N LEU A 160 -0.46 12.91 11.91
CA LEU A 160 -0.13 11.48 12.00
C LEU A 160 -0.70 10.94 13.31
N ARG A 161 -1.57 9.93 13.25
CA ARG A 161 -2.28 9.43 14.43
C ARG A 161 -2.49 7.94 14.44
N TRP A 162 -2.38 7.37 15.63
CA TRP A 162 -2.97 6.08 15.96
C TRP A 162 -4.48 6.25 16.16
N ILE A 163 -5.26 5.63 15.30
CA ILE A 163 -6.72 5.70 15.28
C ILE A 163 -7.28 4.35 15.74
N PRO A 164 -8.16 4.31 16.76
CA PRO A 164 -8.86 3.08 17.10
C PRO A 164 -9.60 2.50 15.90
N LEU A 165 -9.49 1.20 15.67
CA LEU A 165 -10.19 0.56 14.55
C LEU A 165 -11.72 0.68 14.65
N SER A 166 -12.26 0.85 15.86
CA SER A 166 -13.68 1.17 16.08
C SER A 166 -14.10 2.49 15.43
N ASP A 167 -13.20 3.48 15.45
CA ASP A 167 -13.47 4.85 15.04
C ASP A 167 -13.02 5.14 13.60
N LEU A 168 -12.39 4.15 12.94
CA LEU A 168 -11.80 4.28 11.61
C LEU A 168 -12.75 4.94 10.60
N GLN A 169 -14.04 4.59 10.62
CA GLN A 169 -15.03 5.11 9.69
C GLN A 169 -15.27 6.62 9.84
N GLU A 170 -14.96 7.23 10.99
CA GLU A 170 -15.07 8.67 11.20
C GLU A 170 -13.90 9.43 10.52
N PHE A 171 -12.78 8.75 10.30
CA PHE A 171 -11.57 9.30 9.68
C PHE A 171 -11.51 9.03 8.17
N ASN A 172 -11.91 7.82 7.77
CA ASN A 172 -11.98 7.42 6.38
C ASN A 172 -13.07 6.35 6.19
N ASP A 173 -14.09 6.65 5.40
CA ASP A 173 -15.25 5.78 5.12
C ASP A 173 -15.15 5.05 3.76
N GLU A 174 -14.00 5.17 3.08
CA GLU A 174 -13.77 4.48 1.80
C GLU A 174 -13.80 2.96 1.99
N LYS A 175 -14.54 2.28 1.11
CA LYS A 175 -14.74 0.83 1.18
C LYS A 175 -13.43 0.05 1.22
N SER A 176 -12.41 0.51 0.48
CA SER A 176 -11.11 -0.14 0.44
C SER A 176 -10.39 -0.08 1.79
N ILE A 177 -10.54 1.03 2.53
CA ILE A 177 -9.98 1.21 3.87
C ILE A 177 -10.76 0.38 4.91
N LEU A 178 -12.08 0.40 4.84
CA LEU A 178 -12.92 -0.40 5.74
C LEU A 178 -12.72 -1.92 5.52
N ARG A 179 -12.39 -2.34 4.28
CA ARG A 179 -12.02 -3.72 3.96
C ARG A 179 -10.76 -4.16 4.72
N LEU A 180 -9.73 -3.30 4.84
CA LEU A 180 -8.52 -3.59 5.60
C LEU A 180 -8.84 -3.90 7.08
N ARG A 181 -9.70 -3.08 7.70
CA ARG A 181 -10.19 -3.36 9.06
C ARG A 181 -10.91 -4.72 9.13
N SER A 182 -11.77 -5.00 8.16
CA SER A 182 -12.57 -6.24 8.16
C SER A 182 -11.72 -7.50 7.99
N LYS A 183 -10.52 -7.40 7.43
CA LYS A 183 -9.56 -8.50 7.29
C LYS A 183 -8.78 -8.82 8.56
N LEU A 184 -8.82 -7.93 9.55
CA LEU A 184 -8.19 -8.14 10.86
C LEU A 184 -9.11 -8.86 11.86
N ALA A 185 -10.40 -9.01 11.53
CA ALA A 185 -11.43 -9.60 12.41
C ALA A 185 -11.40 -11.14 12.43
#